data_bd811579fdb8297670918658f126ef63
#
_entry.id   bd811579fdb8297670918658f126ef63
#
_cell.length_a   1.000
_cell.length_b   1.000
_cell.length_c   1.000
_cell.angle_alpha   90.00
_cell.angle_beta   90.00
_cell.angle_gamma   90.00
#
_symmetry.space_group_name_H-M   'P 1'
#
loop_
_entity.id
_entity.type
_entity.pdbx_description
1 polymer ?
#
loop_
_entity_poly.entity_id
_entity_poly.type
_entity_poly.pdbx_seq_one_letter_code
_entity_poly.pdbx_strand_id
1 'polypeptide(L)'
;MGHFLRYGNWAVAKLLEYLHDGPCLTDVGCTYKFFKREPLQELLENLTIGGSSLSPEIMLLAIRLQMRCVEIPVNYGARLGESKITGNLWRAFKLGVRMIALIVAYRFRRIESRLKLADQRTLAAKETG
;
A
#
# COMPACT_ATOMS: atom_id res chain seq x y z
N MET A 1 18.45 2.09 -11.34
CA MET A 1 17.11 2.69 -11.38
C MET A 1 17.25 4.16 -11.78
N GLY A 2 16.57 4.60 -12.81
CA GLY A 2 16.66 6.00 -13.24
C GLY A 2 16.11 6.96 -12.17
N HIS A 3 16.74 8.12 -12.01
CA HIS A 3 16.32 9.14 -11.03
C HIS A 3 14.83 9.50 -11.16
N PHE A 4 14.30 9.48 -12.37
CA PHE A 4 12.88 9.75 -12.65
C PHE A 4 11.93 8.77 -11.96
N LEU A 5 12.23 7.48 -11.99
CA LEU A 5 11.42 6.45 -11.33
C LEU A 5 11.47 6.56 -9.80
N ARG A 6 12.64 6.94 -9.27
CA ARG A 6 12.81 7.16 -7.84
C ARG A 6 11.99 8.35 -7.34
N TYR A 7 12.01 9.48 -8.06
CA TYR A 7 11.19 10.64 -7.75
C TYR A 7 9.69 10.35 -7.91
N GLY A 8 9.30 9.62 -8.96
CA GLY A 8 7.92 9.21 -9.17
C GLY A 8 7.38 8.35 -8.04
N ASN A 9 8.16 7.36 -7.60
CA ASN A 9 7.77 6.48 -6.49
C ASN A 9 7.68 7.24 -5.16
N TRP A 10 8.62 8.15 -4.90
CA TRP A 10 8.59 9.03 -3.73
C TRP A 10 7.36 9.96 -3.75
N ALA A 11 7.04 10.56 -4.90
CA ALA A 11 5.86 11.43 -5.04
C ALA A 11 4.55 10.67 -4.78
N VAL A 12 4.44 9.43 -5.28
CA VAL A 12 3.27 8.56 -5.01
C VAL A 12 3.18 8.20 -3.54
N ALA A 13 4.31 7.89 -2.88
CA ALA A 13 4.35 7.61 -1.46
C ALA A 13 3.90 8.81 -0.62
N LYS A 14 4.33 10.02 -0.97
CA LYS A 14 3.92 11.27 -0.30
C LYS A 14 2.45 11.61 -0.55
N LEU A 15 1.94 11.37 -1.75
CA LEU A 15 0.53 11.53 -2.04
C LEU A 15 -0.33 10.58 -1.21
N LEU A 16 0.12 9.34 -1.05
CA LEU A 16 -0.56 8.35 -0.24
C LEU A 16 -0.59 8.76 1.25
N GLU A 17 0.55 9.21 1.78
CA GLU A 17 0.66 9.74 3.14
C GLU A 17 -0.29 10.92 3.36
N TYR A 18 -0.30 11.89 2.46
CA TYR A 18 -1.12 13.10 2.56
C TYR A 18 -2.63 12.82 2.47
N LEU A 19 -3.05 11.95 1.54
CA LEU A 19 -4.47 11.69 1.31
C LEU A 19 -5.10 10.71 2.32
N HIS A 20 -4.30 9.86 2.94
CA HIS A 20 -4.81 8.78 3.78
C HIS A 20 -4.28 8.80 5.22
N ASP A 21 -3.57 9.86 5.63
CA ASP A 21 -2.95 10.00 6.96
C ASP A 21 -2.12 8.75 7.33
N GLY A 22 -1.40 8.23 6.35
CA GLY A 22 -0.62 7.01 6.47
C GLY A 22 0.77 7.23 7.08
N PRO A 23 1.49 6.15 7.39
CA PRO A 23 2.86 6.23 7.85
C PRO A 23 3.77 6.81 6.75
N CYS A 24 4.88 7.42 7.16
CA CYS A 24 5.89 7.93 6.25
C CYS A 24 6.54 6.75 5.51
N LEU A 25 6.12 6.54 4.27
CA LEU A 25 6.65 5.49 3.39
C LEU A 25 7.60 6.09 2.37
N THR A 26 8.64 5.35 2.02
CA THR A 26 9.62 5.74 1.00
C THR A 26 9.48 4.93 -0.28
N ASP A 27 8.96 3.71 -0.21
CA ASP A 27 8.76 2.83 -1.35
C ASP A 27 7.44 2.05 -1.29
N VAL A 28 6.47 2.48 -2.09
CA VAL A 28 5.18 1.80 -2.26
C VAL A 28 5.28 0.60 -3.22
N GLY A 29 6.26 0.62 -4.13
CA GLY A 29 6.44 -0.39 -5.17
C GLY A 29 7.16 -1.66 -4.71
N CYS A 30 7.74 -1.68 -3.51
CA CYS A 30 8.45 -2.84 -2.99
C CYS A 30 7.54 -4.07 -2.92
N THR A 31 8.00 -5.18 -3.48
CA THR A 31 7.25 -6.45 -3.48
C THR A 31 7.45 -7.27 -2.21
N TYR A 32 8.51 -7.00 -1.44
CA TYR A 32 8.77 -7.69 -0.19
C TYR A 32 7.92 -7.09 0.92
N LYS A 33 6.90 -7.84 1.33
CA LYS A 33 5.97 -7.45 2.39
C LYS A 33 5.70 -8.63 3.31
N PHE A 34 5.77 -8.40 4.62
CA PHE A 34 5.44 -9.38 5.64
C PHE A 34 4.22 -8.92 6.40
N PHE A 35 3.28 -9.82 6.63
CA PHE A 35 2.04 -9.55 7.36
C PHE A 35 1.85 -10.55 8.47
N LYS A 36 1.27 -10.11 9.57
CA LYS A 36 0.66 -11.00 10.55
C LYS A 36 -0.59 -11.63 9.93
N ARG A 37 -0.94 -12.83 10.39
CA ARG A 37 -2.05 -13.63 9.82
C ARG A 37 -3.40 -12.91 9.86
N GLU A 38 -3.74 -12.35 11.01
CA GLU A 38 -5.04 -11.72 11.24
C GLU A 38 -5.25 -10.48 10.35
N PRO A 39 -4.34 -9.47 10.33
CA PRO A 39 -4.46 -8.34 9.42
C PRO A 39 -4.44 -8.74 7.95
N LEU A 40 -3.70 -9.80 7.59
CA LEU A 40 -3.65 -10.29 6.23
C LEU A 40 -5.00 -10.81 5.75
N GLN A 41 -5.75 -11.52 6.60
CA GLN A 41 -7.08 -12.02 6.26
C GLN A 41 -8.04 -10.87 5.94
N GLU A 42 -8.06 -9.83 6.77
CA GLU A 42 -8.87 -8.64 6.54
C GLU A 42 -8.47 -7.89 5.25
N LEU A 43 -7.18 -7.83 4.97
CA LEU A 43 -6.65 -7.22 3.75
C LEU A 43 -7.11 -8.00 2.51
N LEU A 44 -7.03 -9.32 2.53
CA LEU A 44 -7.42 -10.19 1.42
C LEU A 44 -8.92 -10.09 1.10
N GLU A 45 -9.79 -9.93 2.10
CA GLU A 45 -11.23 -9.74 1.91
C GLU A 45 -11.57 -8.42 1.18
N ASN A 46 -10.73 -7.41 1.30
CA ASN A 46 -10.90 -6.09 0.69
C ASN A 46 -10.14 -5.92 -0.64
N LEU A 47 -9.30 -6.89 -1.00
CA LEU A 47 -8.49 -6.84 -2.22
C LEU A 47 -9.38 -7.02 -3.45
N THR A 48 -9.24 -6.11 -4.43
CA THR A 48 -10.08 -6.12 -5.64
C THR A 48 -9.30 -6.16 -6.94
N ILE A 49 -8.04 -5.79 -6.90
CA ILE A 49 -7.19 -5.66 -8.08
C ILE A 49 -6.06 -6.68 -7.99
N GLY A 50 -5.65 -7.19 -9.14
CA GLY A 50 -4.53 -8.10 -9.26
C GLY A 50 -3.44 -7.55 -10.20
N GLY A 51 -2.45 -8.37 -10.49
CA GLY A 51 -1.38 -8.07 -11.44
C GLY A 51 -0.41 -6.98 -10.95
N SER A 52 -0.01 -6.08 -11.85
CA SER A 52 1.02 -5.06 -11.56
C SER A 52 0.60 -3.99 -10.53
N SER A 53 -0.69 -3.86 -10.26
CA SER A 53 -1.23 -2.90 -9.30
C SER A 53 -1.47 -3.51 -7.91
N LEU A 54 -1.19 -4.78 -7.73
CA LEU A 54 -1.39 -5.51 -6.46
C LEU A 54 -0.57 -4.91 -5.32
N SER A 55 0.72 -4.64 -5.54
CA SER A 55 1.60 -4.10 -4.51
C SER A 55 1.16 -2.73 -3.98
N PRO A 56 0.86 -1.73 -4.81
CA PRO A 56 0.31 -0.46 -4.34
C PRO A 56 -1.08 -0.62 -3.70
N GLU A 57 -1.94 -1.51 -4.18
CA GLU A 57 -3.25 -1.74 -3.56
C GLU A 57 -3.12 -2.31 -2.15
N ILE A 58 -2.23 -3.28 -1.95
CA ILE A 58 -1.94 -3.84 -0.63
C ILE A 58 -1.50 -2.75 0.36
N MET A 59 -0.59 -1.86 -0.05
CA MET A 59 -0.14 -0.77 0.81
C MET A 59 -1.26 0.22 1.12
N LEU A 60 -2.06 0.56 0.12
CA LEU A 60 -3.21 1.45 0.27
C LEU A 60 -4.25 0.88 1.24
N LEU A 61 -4.57 -0.41 1.11
CA LEU A 61 -5.46 -1.11 2.03
C LEU A 61 -4.90 -1.18 3.44
N ALA A 62 -3.62 -1.51 3.60
CA ALA A 62 -2.97 -1.55 4.91
C ALA A 62 -3.07 -0.20 5.63
N ILE A 63 -2.87 0.91 4.93
CA ILE A 63 -3.02 2.26 5.47
C ILE A 63 -4.49 2.56 5.79
N ARG A 64 -5.41 2.25 4.90
CA ARG A 64 -6.85 2.48 5.10
C ARG A 64 -7.43 1.68 6.28
N LEU A 65 -6.94 0.47 6.47
CA LEU A 65 -7.27 -0.37 7.62
C LEU A 65 -6.48 0.01 8.88
N GLN A 66 -5.63 1.05 8.80
CA GLN A 66 -4.79 1.56 9.89
C GLN A 66 -3.89 0.49 10.51
N MET A 67 -3.37 -0.40 9.68
CA MET A 67 -2.38 -1.37 10.10
C MET A 67 -1.06 -0.67 10.43
N ARG A 68 -0.38 -1.14 11.47
CA ARG A 68 0.98 -0.65 11.79
C ARG A 68 1.95 -1.16 10.76
N CYS A 69 2.54 -0.25 9.99
CA CYS A 69 3.54 -0.54 8.96
C CYS A 69 4.92 -0.05 9.43
N VAL A 70 5.93 -0.85 9.20
CA VAL A 70 7.33 -0.51 9.46
C VAL A 70 8.14 -0.83 8.22
N GLU A 71 8.93 0.12 7.73
CA GLU A 71 9.89 -0.11 6.67
C GLU A 71 11.21 -0.61 7.25
N ILE A 72 11.73 -1.69 6.70
CA ILE A 72 13.03 -2.24 7.06
C ILE A 72 13.96 -2.04 5.86
N PRO A 73 15.08 -1.32 6.01
CA PRO A 73 16.03 -1.14 4.94
C PRO A 73 16.65 -2.48 4.54
N VAL A 74 16.65 -2.76 3.26
CA VAL A 74 17.27 -3.96 2.70
C VAL A 74 18.30 -3.58 1.64
N ASN A 75 19.41 -4.29 1.62
CA ASN A 75 20.41 -4.12 0.60
C ASN A 75 20.00 -4.90 -0.65
N TYR A 76 19.79 -4.19 -1.76
CA TYR A 76 19.57 -4.83 -3.05
C TYR A 76 20.91 -5.11 -3.73
N GLY A 77 21.13 -6.36 -4.06
CA GLY A 77 22.21 -6.73 -4.99
C GLY A 77 21.95 -6.20 -6.41
N ALA A 78 22.98 -6.23 -7.25
CA ALA A 78 22.84 -5.87 -8.66
C ALA A 78 21.75 -6.72 -9.32
N ARG A 79 20.83 -6.07 -10.02
CA ARG A 79 19.71 -6.75 -10.66
C ARG A 79 20.22 -7.57 -11.84
N LEU A 80 19.93 -8.87 -11.81
CA LEU A 80 20.18 -9.77 -12.93
C LEU A 80 18.95 -9.71 -13.86
N GLY A 81 19.14 -9.18 -15.08
CA GLY A 81 18.12 -9.10 -16.11
C GLY A 81 17.43 -7.73 -16.26
N GLU A 82 16.69 -7.59 -17.36
CA GLU A 82 15.96 -6.37 -17.71
C GLU A 82 14.52 -6.38 -17.14
N SER A 83 14.08 -5.23 -16.65
CA SER A 83 12.71 -5.07 -16.19
C SER A 83 11.78 -4.77 -17.35
N LYS A 84 10.72 -5.55 -17.51
CA LYS A 84 9.67 -5.31 -18.51
C LYS A 84 8.94 -3.97 -18.34
N ILE A 85 8.97 -3.40 -17.12
CA ILE A 85 8.26 -2.16 -16.79
C ILE A 85 9.20 -0.96 -16.84
N THR A 86 10.41 -1.10 -16.29
CA THR A 86 11.37 0.03 -16.18
C THR A 86 12.15 0.27 -17.45
N GLY A 87 12.15 -0.65 -18.42
CA GLY A 87 12.78 -0.47 -19.74
C GLY A 87 12.01 0.46 -20.69
N ASN A 88 10.78 0.87 -20.34
CA ASN A 88 9.96 1.76 -21.16
C ASN A 88 9.31 2.85 -20.30
N LEU A 89 9.79 4.09 -20.46
CA LEU A 89 9.31 5.27 -19.73
C LEU A 89 7.79 5.49 -19.85
N TRP A 90 7.23 5.16 -21.00
CA TRP A 90 5.78 5.28 -21.22
C TRP A 90 4.98 4.30 -20.36
N ARG A 91 5.46 3.08 -20.23
CA ARG A 91 4.83 2.07 -19.35
C ARG A 91 4.94 2.46 -17.87
N ALA A 92 6.10 2.99 -17.46
CA ALA A 92 6.32 3.49 -16.12
C ALA A 92 5.40 4.69 -15.80
N PHE A 93 5.24 5.62 -16.74
CA PHE A 93 4.33 6.76 -16.62
C PHE A 93 2.86 6.29 -16.50
N LYS A 94 2.44 5.39 -17.36
CA LYS A 94 1.08 4.82 -17.32
C LYS A 94 0.79 4.09 -15.99
N LEU A 95 1.77 3.38 -15.46
CA LEU A 95 1.67 2.75 -14.15
C LEU A 95 1.52 3.80 -13.04
N GLY A 96 2.32 4.86 -13.06
CA GLY A 96 2.25 5.96 -12.11
C GLY A 96 0.88 6.63 -12.10
N VAL A 97 0.34 6.97 -13.27
CA VAL A 97 -1.01 7.54 -13.41
C VAL A 97 -2.08 6.59 -12.85
N ARG A 98 -1.96 5.29 -13.14
CA ARG A 98 -2.88 4.28 -12.62
C ARG A 98 -2.81 4.16 -11.09
N MET A 99 -1.62 4.28 -10.51
CA MET A 99 -1.43 4.29 -9.05
C MET A 99 -2.09 5.53 -8.43
N ILE A 100 -1.90 6.71 -9.00
CA ILE A 100 -2.54 7.94 -8.53
C ILE A 100 -4.07 7.83 -8.61
N ALA A 101 -4.60 7.34 -9.72
CA ALA A 101 -6.03 7.12 -9.88
C ALA A 101 -6.59 6.14 -8.83
N LEU A 102 -5.84 5.08 -8.52
CA LEU A 102 -6.19 4.12 -7.49
C LEU A 102 -6.23 4.78 -6.10
N ILE A 103 -5.22 5.57 -5.75
CA ILE A 103 -5.12 6.27 -4.46
C ILE A 103 -6.32 7.20 -4.29
N VAL A 104 -6.67 7.98 -5.31
CA VAL A 104 -7.81 8.89 -5.29
C VAL A 104 -9.13 8.13 -5.19
N ALA A 105 -9.31 7.07 -5.98
CA ALA A 105 -10.51 6.23 -5.94
C ALA A 105 -10.75 5.62 -4.56
N TYR A 106 -9.71 5.13 -3.92
CA TYR A 106 -9.78 4.57 -2.58
C TYR A 106 -10.07 5.61 -1.49
N ARG A 107 -9.81 6.89 -1.73
CA ARG A 107 -10.20 7.98 -0.80
C ARG A 107 -11.71 8.03 -0.62
N PHE A 108 -12.47 7.77 -1.68
CA PHE A 108 -13.94 7.79 -1.67
C PHE A 108 -14.57 6.42 -1.41
N ARG A 109 -13.79 5.33 -1.49
CA ARG A 109 -14.27 3.98 -1.20
C ARG A 109 -14.46 3.78 0.29
N ARG A 110 -15.64 3.34 0.69
CA ARG A 110 -15.92 2.94 2.06
C ARG A 110 -15.25 1.59 2.34
N ILE A 111 -14.31 1.56 3.27
CA ILE A 111 -13.65 0.34 3.74
C ILE A 111 -13.93 0.25 5.24
N GLU A 112 -14.59 -0.82 5.65
CA GLU A 112 -14.88 -1.10 7.05
C GLU A 112 -13.85 -2.07 7.61
N SER A 113 -13.20 -1.68 8.71
CA SER A 113 -12.26 -2.53 9.43
C SER A 113 -13.01 -3.39 10.43
N ARG A 114 -13.02 -4.69 10.20
CA ARG A 114 -13.63 -5.67 11.12
C ARG A 114 -12.88 -5.77 12.45
N LEU A 115 -11.56 -5.62 12.40
CA LEU A 115 -10.72 -5.64 13.61
C LEU A 115 -11.04 -4.47 14.54
N LYS A 116 -11.27 -3.27 14.01
CA LYS A 116 -11.71 -2.12 14.81
C LYS A 116 -13.09 -2.31 15.40
N LEU A 117 -14.02 -2.86 14.64
CA LEU A 117 -15.37 -3.15 15.13
C LEU A 117 -15.35 -4.20 16.25
N ALA A 118 -14.50 -5.21 16.16
CA ALA A 118 -14.32 -6.22 17.19
C ALA A 118 -13.71 -5.62 18.47
N ASP A 119 -12.70 -4.78 18.35
CA ASP A 119 -12.04 -4.11 19.48
C ASP A 119 -13.01 -3.14 20.19
N GLN A 120 -13.79 -2.36 19.45
CA GLN A 120 -14.82 -1.49 20.01
C GLN A 120 -15.91 -2.27 20.75
N ARG A 121 -16.32 -3.42 20.23
CA ARG A 121 -17.31 -4.29 20.92
C ARG A 121 -16.75 -4.87 22.22
N THR A 122 -15.47 -5.23 22.22
CA THR A 122 -14.78 -5.77 23.41
C THR A 122 -14.62 -4.70 24.48
N LEU A 123 -14.30 -3.46 24.10
CA LEU A 123 -14.21 -2.33 25.01
C LEU A 123 -15.57 -1.96 25.59
N ALA A 124 -16.61 -1.88 24.76
CA ALA A 124 -17.97 -1.59 25.21
C ALA A 124 -18.51 -2.68 26.16
N ALA A 125 -18.17 -3.95 25.91
CA ALA A 125 -18.55 -5.05 26.81
C ALA A 125 -17.83 -4.99 28.18
N LYS A 126 -16.63 -4.41 28.24
CA LYS A 126 -15.89 -4.21 29.49
C LYS A 126 -16.40 -3.02 30.33
N GLU A 127 -17.01 -2.02 29.69
CA GLU A 127 -17.57 -0.85 30.38
C GLU A 127 -18.96 -1.11 30.95
N THR A 128 -19.65 -2.15 30.48
CA THR A 128 -21.01 -2.53 30.93
C THR A 128 -21.06 -3.67 31.94
N GLY A 129 -19.91 -4.23 32.31
CA GLY A 129 -19.78 -5.30 33.30
C GLY A 129 -19.09 -4.86 34.56
#